data_fe1d853ed5b72d1da94ea4a02f8f7c79
#
_entry.id   fe1d853ed5b72d1da94ea4a02f8f7c79
#
_cell.length_a   1.000
_cell.length_b   1.000
_cell.length_c   1.000
_cell.angle_alpha   90.00
_cell.angle_beta   90.00
_cell.angle_gamma   90.00
#
_symmetry.space_group_name_H-M   'P 1'
#
loop_
_entity.id
_entity.type
_entity.pdbx_description
1 polymer ?
#
loop_
_entity_poly.entity_id
_entity_poly.type
_entity_poly.pdbx_seq_one_letter_code
_entity_poly.pdbx_strand_id
1 'polypeptide(L)'
;MVATVRNVLDCASPRSFWLIVPILLGIQLSFGQDKPQTSQQTNARIEQLAQTSRPAVGEIPIGSGDVLRVDVFDVPDLSRDVRVGETGLISMPLIPDRIAVAGCTPFQLEGKIEKLLQVNGLVMHPQVSVMVKEQNSEPISVVGAVRHPLVYHEFRSTTLLEVLANADGISDDAGNSIIITRPKTSATECGEADPPAESSGETQTITIRVSDLLQSGDPAFNIPVYGGDVITVPRAGIVYVAGAVVTPGGYTLNYAGEAINTMKIIALAHGLVGTAKANSAVILRRDPATGKTKQIDVKLKKIMDRKAPDVVLYANDVLYVPNSGAKKALYKAGDAAVGITSGLIILRGAQ
;
A
#
# COMPACT_ATOMS: atom_id res chain seq x y z
N MET A 1 -18.38 -50.80 -56.91
CA MET A 1 -17.93 -50.56 -58.27
C MET A 1 -16.66 -49.79 -58.18
N VAL A 2 -15.46 -50.43 -58.15
CA VAL A 2 -14.66 -50.78 -59.31
C VAL A 2 -14.31 -49.51 -60.09
N ALA A 3 -13.14 -49.05 -60.32
CA ALA A 3 -11.85 -49.65 -60.68
C ALA A 3 -10.80 -48.53 -60.57
N THR A 4 -9.61 -48.67 -60.06
CA THR A 4 -8.44 -49.36 -60.67
C THR A 4 -7.81 -48.63 -61.89
N VAL A 5 -6.55 -48.34 -61.71
CA VAL A 5 -5.43 -48.71 -62.61
C VAL A 5 -4.55 -47.53 -63.07
N ARG A 6 -3.33 -47.60 -62.63
CA ARG A 6 -2.00 -47.81 -63.25
C ARG A 6 -1.26 -46.57 -63.77
N ASN A 7 -0.11 -46.43 -63.18
CA ASN A 7 1.28 -46.71 -63.67
C ASN A 7 1.71 -46.01 -64.95
N VAL A 8 2.88 -45.40 -64.89
CA VAL A 8 4.11 -45.76 -65.62
C VAL A 8 5.15 -44.67 -65.42
N LEU A 9 6.24 -44.94 -64.68
CA LEU A 9 7.65 -45.02 -65.09
C LEU A 9 8.10 -43.94 -66.13
N ASP A 10 9.13 -43.20 -66.02
CA ASP A 10 10.52 -43.53 -65.85
C ASP A 10 11.43 -42.32 -65.91
N CYS A 11 12.58 -42.47 -65.31
CA CYS A 11 13.94 -42.13 -65.78
C CYS A 11 14.60 -40.80 -65.34
N ALA A 12 15.70 -41.05 -64.72
CA ALA A 12 16.99 -40.35 -64.75
C ALA A 12 17.34 -39.34 -63.66
N SER A 13 18.13 -39.81 -62.72
CA SER A 13 19.13 -39.16 -61.93
C SER A 13 20.22 -38.44 -62.81
N PRO A 14 21.20 -37.66 -62.30
CA PRO A 14 21.79 -37.66 -60.95
C PRO A 14 22.32 -36.30 -60.45
N ARG A 15 22.78 -36.37 -59.21
CA ARG A 15 23.88 -35.59 -58.62
C ARG A 15 23.62 -34.23 -57.99
N SER A 16 23.79 -34.31 -56.73
CA SER A 16 24.69 -33.43 -55.91
C SER A 16 24.02 -32.42 -55.04
N PHE A 17 24.28 -32.58 -53.87
CA PHE A 17 24.80 -31.76 -52.76
C PHE A 17 23.98 -31.86 -51.48
N TRP A 18 24.55 -32.64 -50.59
CA TRP A 18 24.30 -32.60 -49.16
C TRP A 18 24.44 -31.17 -48.61
N LEU A 19 23.39 -30.66 -48.04
CA LEU A 19 23.48 -29.66 -47.00
C LEU A 19 22.52 -30.08 -45.88
N ILE A 20 23.07 -30.83 -44.93
CA ILE A 20 22.47 -31.09 -43.63
C ILE A 20 22.60 -29.78 -42.85
N VAL A 21 21.48 -29.06 -42.75
CA VAL A 21 21.32 -28.00 -41.76
C VAL A 21 20.80 -28.65 -40.49
N PRO A 22 21.58 -28.73 -39.41
CA PRO A 22 21.01 -29.15 -38.14
C PRO A 22 20.10 -28.01 -37.62
N ILE A 23 18.81 -28.29 -37.64
CA ILE A 23 17.84 -27.49 -36.85
C ILE A 23 18.18 -27.74 -35.38
N LEU A 24 19.05 -26.90 -34.84
CA LEU A 24 19.24 -26.74 -33.42
C LEU A 24 17.97 -26.07 -32.88
N LEU A 25 17.04 -26.92 -32.46
CA LEU A 25 15.88 -26.48 -31.66
C LEU A 25 16.43 -26.00 -30.30
N GLY A 26 16.84 -24.73 -30.25
CA GLY A 26 17.22 -24.07 -29.01
C GLY A 26 15.99 -23.94 -28.14
N ILE A 27 15.79 -24.91 -27.25
CA ILE A 27 14.89 -24.74 -26.08
C ILE A 27 15.54 -23.63 -25.23
N GLN A 28 15.12 -22.43 -25.48
CA GLN A 28 15.36 -21.29 -24.54
C GLN A 28 14.53 -21.60 -23.29
N LEU A 29 15.16 -22.26 -22.34
CA LEU A 29 14.69 -22.24 -20.96
C LEU A 29 14.80 -20.78 -20.49
N SER A 30 13.76 -20.01 -20.70
CA SER A 30 13.55 -18.74 -20.05
C SER A 30 13.40 -19.02 -18.55
N PHE A 31 14.52 -19.07 -17.83
CA PHE A 31 14.49 -18.84 -16.41
C PHE A 31 13.97 -17.41 -16.24
N GLY A 32 12.71 -17.29 -15.87
CA GLY A 32 12.12 -16.03 -15.42
C GLY A 32 12.95 -15.56 -14.24
N GLN A 33 13.89 -14.67 -14.51
CA GLN A 33 14.50 -13.86 -13.46
C GLN A 33 13.42 -12.88 -13.04
N ASP A 34 12.76 -13.16 -11.90
CA ASP A 34 12.01 -12.16 -11.16
C ASP A 34 12.99 -11.06 -10.76
N LYS A 35 13.11 -10.08 -11.64
CA LYS A 35 13.81 -8.83 -11.29
C LYS A 35 13.01 -8.20 -10.16
N PRO A 36 13.68 -7.69 -9.10
CA PRO A 36 13.00 -6.94 -8.08
C PRO A 36 12.24 -5.80 -8.76
N GLN A 37 10.92 -5.78 -8.56
CA GLN A 37 10.06 -4.77 -9.16
C GLN A 37 10.50 -3.40 -8.63
N THR A 38 10.85 -2.52 -9.54
CA THR A 38 11.14 -1.13 -9.20
C THR A 38 9.84 -0.43 -8.81
N SER A 39 9.91 0.57 -7.94
CA SER A 39 8.75 1.38 -7.53
C SER A 39 7.97 1.92 -8.74
N GLN A 40 8.65 2.25 -9.83
CA GLN A 40 7.99 2.68 -11.07
C GLN A 40 7.09 1.59 -11.67
N GLN A 41 7.53 0.34 -11.70
CA GLN A 41 6.72 -0.79 -12.17
C GLN A 41 5.53 -1.05 -11.23
N THR A 42 5.74 -0.89 -9.93
CA THR A 42 4.70 -1.02 -8.93
C THR A 42 3.63 0.06 -9.10
N ASN A 43 4.02 1.30 -9.29
CA ASN A 43 3.09 2.41 -9.45
C ASN A 43 2.31 2.32 -10.77
N ALA A 44 2.96 1.94 -11.87
CA ALA A 44 2.26 1.64 -13.12
C ALA A 44 1.23 0.50 -12.95
N ARG A 45 1.52 -0.48 -12.11
CA ARG A 45 0.59 -1.56 -11.80
C ARG A 45 -0.58 -1.09 -10.95
N ILE A 46 -0.33 -0.22 -9.95
CA ILE A 46 -1.38 0.43 -9.14
C ILE A 46 -2.34 1.18 -10.06
N GLU A 47 -1.82 2.02 -10.94
CA GLU A 47 -2.62 2.80 -11.86
C GLU A 47 -3.46 1.93 -12.80
N GLN A 48 -2.87 0.88 -13.37
CA GLN A 48 -3.57 -0.07 -14.23
C GLN A 48 -4.70 -0.80 -13.49
N LEU A 49 -4.47 -1.26 -12.27
CA LEU A 49 -5.46 -1.96 -11.47
C LEU A 49 -6.56 -1.02 -10.98
N ALA A 50 -6.24 0.22 -10.62
CA ALA A 50 -7.20 1.23 -10.22
C ALA A 50 -8.22 1.53 -11.35
N GLN A 51 -7.76 1.63 -12.59
CA GLN A 51 -8.63 1.85 -13.76
C GLN A 51 -9.60 0.68 -14.02
N THR A 52 -9.23 -0.53 -13.60
CA THR A 52 -10.03 -1.74 -13.81
C THR A 52 -11.01 -2.00 -12.66
N SER A 53 -10.77 -1.41 -11.49
CA SER A 53 -11.59 -1.60 -10.30
C SER A 53 -12.82 -0.69 -10.36
N ARG A 54 -14.03 -1.28 -10.44
CA ARG A 54 -15.29 -0.54 -10.27
C ARG A 54 -15.68 -0.60 -8.80
N PRO A 55 -15.71 0.54 -8.09
CA PRO A 55 -16.23 0.56 -6.72
C PRO A 55 -17.72 0.22 -6.70
N ALA A 56 -18.16 -0.40 -5.60
CA ALA A 56 -19.59 -0.61 -5.36
C ALA A 56 -20.25 0.76 -5.21
N VAL A 57 -21.35 0.97 -5.93
CA VAL A 57 -22.14 2.21 -5.84
C VAL A 57 -22.88 2.20 -4.50
N GLY A 58 -22.33 2.89 -3.50
CA GLY A 58 -22.99 3.18 -2.23
C GLY A 58 -23.21 4.69 -2.12
N GLU A 59 -24.39 5.11 -1.70
CA GLU A 59 -24.62 6.51 -1.35
C GLU A 59 -23.86 6.84 -0.06
N ILE A 60 -23.07 7.91 -0.08
CA ILE A 60 -22.31 8.36 1.09
C ILE A 60 -23.24 9.21 1.96
N PRO A 61 -23.29 8.99 3.29
CA PRO A 61 -24.10 9.81 4.19
C PRO A 61 -23.56 11.24 4.24
N ILE A 62 -24.46 12.18 4.40
CA ILE A 62 -24.16 13.60 4.57
C ILE A 62 -23.56 13.83 5.95
N GLY A 63 -22.46 14.58 6.02
CA GLY A 63 -21.78 14.92 7.25
C GLY A 63 -21.66 16.41 7.51
N SER A 64 -21.06 16.76 8.64
CA SER A 64 -20.85 18.15 9.05
C SER A 64 -19.82 18.83 8.13
N GLY A 65 -20.11 20.05 7.69
CA GLY A 65 -19.25 20.82 6.79
C GLY A 65 -19.58 20.68 5.31
N ASP A 66 -20.37 19.68 4.91
CA ASP A 66 -20.79 19.48 3.52
C ASP A 66 -21.62 20.66 2.99
N VAL A 67 -21.52 20.89 1.70
CA VAL A 67 -22.36 21.87 1.00
C VAL A 67 -23.36 21.13 0.13
N LEU A 68 -24.63 21.29 0.45
CA LEU A 68 -25.73 20.67 -0.27
C LEU A 68 -26.40 21.70 -1.18
N ARG A 69 -26.72 21.28 -2.38
CA ARG A 69 -27.66 22.00 -3.26
C ARG A 69 -29.02 21.38 -3.06
N VAL A 70 -29.97 22.19 -2.56
CA VAL A 70 -31.37 21.82 -2.41
C VAL A 70 -32.13 22.55 -3.47
N ASP A 71 -32.81 21.83 -4.36
CA ASP A 71 -33.65 22.38 -5.40
C ASP A 71 -35.12 21.94 -5.16
N VAL A 72 -36.03 22.92 -5.06
CA VAL A 72 -37.46 22.68 -4.89
C VAL A 72 -38.15 23.04 -6.20
N PHE A 73 -38.80 22.04 -6.81
CA PHE A 73 -39.46 22.23 -8.10
C PHE A 73 -40.55 23.29 -8.00
N ASP A 74 -40.59 24.18 -8.98
CA ASP A 74 -41.53 25.29 -9.12
C ASP A 74 -41.48 26.35 -7.98
N VAL A 75 -40.48 26.28 -7.08
CA VAL A 75 -40.32 27.25 -5.99
C VAL A 75 -38.86 27.69 -5.89
N PRO A 76 -38.39 28.59 -6.78
CA PRO A 76 -36.98 28.99 -6.82
C PRO A 76 -36.52 29.71 -5.54
N ASP A 77 -37.42 30.34 -4.80
CA ASP A 77 -37.10 31.03 -3.56
C ASP A 77 -36.61 30.08 -2.41
N LEU A 78 -36.99 28.82 -2.50
CA LEU A 78 -36.54 27.76 -1.57
C LEU A 78 -35.31 27.02 -2.07
N SER A 79 -34.95 27.19 -3.35
CA SER A 79 -33.79 26.50 -3.96
C SER A 79 -32.52 27.26 -3.67
N ARG A 80 -31.54 26.60 -2.99
CA ARG A 80 -30.26 27.23 -2.60
C ARG A 80 -29.19 26.22 -2.23
N ASP A 81 -27.97 26.75 -2.16
CA ASP A 81 -26.85 26.03 -1.56
C ASP A 81 -26.90 26.22 -0.03
N VAL A 82 -26.82 25.14 0.71
CA VAL A 82 -26.87 25.12 2.19
C VAL A 82 -25.68 24.35 2.73
N ARG A 83 -24.96 24.97 3.67
CA ARG A 83 -23.87 24.30 4.36
C ARG A 83 -24.39 23.61 5.61
N VAL A 84 -23.97 22.36 5.81
CA VAL A 84 -24.24 21.61 7.04
C VAL A 84 -23.39 22.17 8.18
N GLY A 85 -24.05 22.57 9.26
CA GLY A 85 -23.37 23.08 10.45
C GLY A 85 -22.59 22.00 11.18
N GLU A 86 -21.73 22.38 12.11
CA GLU A 86 -20.93 21.46 12.93
C GLU A 86 -21.79 20.49 13.75
N THR A 87 -23.01 20.87 14.06
CA THR A 87 -24.00 20.03 14.78
C THR A 87 -24.81 19.12 13.84
N GLY A 88 -24.45 19.03 12.56
CA GLY A 88 -25.17 18.21 11.58
C GLY A 88 -26.54 18.77 11.18
N LEU A 89 -26.80 20.05 11.39
CA LEU A 89 -28.06 20.72 11.12
C LEU A 89 -27.95 21.66 9.92
N ILE A 90 -29.01 21.77 9.14
CA ILE A 90 -29.17 22.82 8.10
C ILE A 90 -30.30 23.76 8.47
N SER A 91 -30.29 24.97 7.91
CA SER A 91 -31.37 25.94 7.99
C SER A 91 -31.92 26.22 6.58
N MET A 92 -33.22 26.13 6.43
CA MET A 92 -33.92 26.46 5.17
C MET A 92 -34.83 27.67 5.36
N PRO A 93 -35.01 28.50 4.32
CA PRO A 93 -35.95 29.60 4.36
C PRO A 93 -37.35 29.11 4.68
N LEU A 94 -38.14 29.93 5.40
CA LEU A 94 -39.53 29.69 5.75
C LEU A 94 -39.78 28.45 6.63
N ILE A 95 -38.77 27.62 6.92
CA ILE A 95 -38.89 26.55 7.89
C ILE A 95 -38.28 27.07 9.20
N PRO A 96 -39.06 27.18 10.28
CA PRO A 96 -38.58 27.77 11.53
C PRO A 96 -37.58 26.89 12.26
N ASP A 97 -37.70 25.58 12.11
CA ASP A 97 -36.87 24.59 12.75
C ASP A 97 -35.63 24.23 11.93
N ARG A 98 -34.51 23.99 12.59
CA ARG A 98 -33.32 23.43 11.94
C ARG A 98 -33.56 21.97 11.61
N ILE A 99 -33.10 21.54 10.46
CA ILE A 99 -33.29 20.18 9.95
C ILE A 99 -32.01 19.38 10.23
N ALA A 100 -32.12 18.30 10.98
CA ALA A 100 -31.00 17.37 11.20
C ALA A 100 -30.78 16.54 9.92
N VAL A 101 -29.54 16.61 9.38
CA VAL A 101 -29.15 16.00 8.10
C VAL A 101 -27.96 15.07 8.21
N ALA A 102 -27.21 15.15 9.29
CA ALA A 102 -26.08 14.26 9.51
C ALA A 102 -26.53 12.80 9.52
N GLY A 103 -25.74 11.92 8.85
CA GLY A 103 -26.06 10.51 8.72
C GLY A 103 -27.14 10.17 7.69
N CYS A 104 -27.84 11.18 7.10
CA CYS A 104 -28.81 10.94 6.06
C CYS A 104 -28.15 10.77 4.69
N THR A 105 -28.71 9.89 3.86
CA THR A 105 -28.39 9.92 2.43
C THR A 105 -29.14 11.09 1.76
N PRO A 106 -28.66 11.59 0.60
CA PRO A 106 -29.37 12.62 -0.15
C PRO A 106 -30.84 12.26 -0.37
N PHE A 107 -31.13 11.02 -0.75
CA PHE A 107 -32.52 10.55 -0.98
C PHE A 107 -33.38 10.56 0.30
N GLN A 108 -32.82 10.18 1.46
CA GLN A 108 -33.54 10.27 2.72
C GLN A 108 -33.85 11.72 3.11
N LEU A 109 -32.90 12.62 2.81
CA LEU A 109 -33.07 14.05 3.09
C LEU A 109 -34.11 14.69 2.20
N GLU A 110 -34.24 14.32 0.92
CA GLU A 110 -35.30 14.75 0.01
C GLU A 110 -36.68 14.50 0.62
N GLY A 111 -36.94 13.25 1.01
CA GLY A 111 -38.22 12.89 1.61
C GLY A 111 -38.48 13.58 2.95
N LYS A 112 -37.43 13.92 3.71
CA LYS A 112 -37.58 14.66 4.98
C LYS A 112 -37.93 16.12 4.74
N ILE A 113 -37.29 16.77 3.78
CA ILE A 113 -37.58 18.17 3.42
C ILE A 113 -39.01 18.26 2.81
N GLU A 114 -39.38 17.32 1.93
CA GLU A 114 -40.74 17.27 1.36
C GLU A 114 -41.81 17.23 2.44
N LYS A 115 -41.67 16.36 3.44
CA LYS A 115 -42.62 16.28 4.57
C LYS A 115 -42.67 17.58 5.37
N LEU A 116 -41.51 18.22 5.61
CA LEU A 116 -41.46 19.48 6.38
C LEU A 116 -42.15 20.62 5.60
N LEU A 117 -41.94 20.72 4.29
CA LEU A 117 -42.59 21.72 3.44
C LEU A 117 -44.11 21.52 3.41
N GLN A 118 -44.58 20.26 3.37
CA GLN A 118 -45.99 19.92 3.37
C GLN A 118 -46.65 20.20 4.73
N VAL A 119 -46.02 19.81 5.85
CA VAL A 119 -46.53 20.03 7.21
C VAL A 119 -46.66 21.51 7.53
N ASN A 120 -45.67 22.31 7.10
CA ASN A 120 -45.69 23.76 7.30
C ASN A 120 -46.59 24.49 6.31
N GLY A 121 -47.29 23.77 5.42
CA GLY A 121 -48.26 24.37 4.47
C GLY A 121 -47.62 25.28 3.42
N LEU A 122 -46.29 25.15 3.19
CA LEU A 122 -45.57 26.00 2.26
C LEU A 122 -45.77 25.55 0.81
N VAL A 123 -45.84 24.24 0.59
CA VAL A 123 -46.07 23.64 -0.73
C VAL A 123 -46.96 22.42 -0.56
N MET A 124 -48.01 22.28 -1.40
CA MET A 124 -48.97 21.18 -1.28
C MET A 124 -48.41 19.83 -1.76
N HIS A 125 -47.64 19.87 -2.84
CA HIS A 125 -47.00 18.69 -3.42
C HIS A 125 -45.52 19.01 -3.73
N PRO A 126 -44.67 19.10 -2.71
CA PRO A 126 -43.28 19.45 -2.93
C PRO A 126 -42.55 18.30 -3.64
N GLN A 127 -41.72 18.65 -4.61
CA GLN A 127 -40.72 17.77 -5.21
C GLN A 127 -39.37 18.39 -4.93
N VAL A 128 -38.55 17.70 -4.15
CA VAL A 128 -37.24 18.19 -3.70
C VAL A 128 -36.16 17.30 -4.27
N SER A 129 -35.12 17.91 -4.80
CA SER A 129 -33.88 17.22 -5.17
C SER A 129 -32.73 17.75 -4.34
N VAL A 130 -31.96 16.85 -3.79
CA VAL A 130 -30.78 17.17 -2.98
C VAL A 130 -29.51 16.59 -3.61
N MET A 131 -28.56 17.44 -3.89
CA MET A 131 -27.24 17.06 -4.43
C MET A 131 -26.14 17.53 -3.49
N VAL A 132 -25.16 16.69 -3.20
CA VAL A 132 -23.95 17.10 -2.49
C VAL A 132 -23.07 17.85 -3.50
N LYS A 133 -22.85 19.14 -3.28
CA LYS A 133 -22.02 20.00 -4.12
C LYS A 133 -20.54 19.95 -3.70
N GLU A 134 -20.30 19.95 -2.40
CA GLU A 134 -18.96 19.82 -1.83
C GLU A 134 -19.04 18.88 -0.62
N GLN A 135 -18.21 17.86 -0.62
CA GLN A 135 -18.07 16.96 0.52
C GLN A 135 -16.84 17.35 1.31
N ASN A 136 -17.05 17.89 2.50
CA ASN A 136 -15.99 18.36 3.40
C ASN A 136 -15.99 17.59 4.72
N SER A 137 -16.99 16.71 4.91
CA SER A 137 -17.28 16.11 6.21
C SER A 137 -16.30 15.04 6.63
N GLU A 138 -15.93 14.15 5.76
CA GLU A 138 -15.13 12.97 6.11
C GLU A 138 -14.05 12.72 5.06
N PRO A 139 -12.95 13.51 5.07
CA PRO A 139 -11.88 13.31 4.11
C PRO A 139 -11.13 12.01 4.38
N ILE A 140 -10.69 11.35 3.31
CA ILE A 140 -9.73 10.24 3.37
C ILE A 140 -8.33 10.84 3.42
N SER A 141 -7.54 10.46 4.41
CA SER A 141 -6.17 10.96 4.55
C SER A 141 -5.15 9.90 4.14
N VAL A 142 -4.24 10.25 3.24
CA VAL A 142 -3.14 9.37 2.79
C VAL A 142 -1.82 9.96 3.26
N VAL A 143 -1.12 9.20 4.12
CA VAL A 143 0.10 9.66 4.79
C VAL A 143 1.22 8.61 4.76
N GLY A 144 2.43 9.05 5.02
CA GLY A 144 3.61 8.18 5.13
C GLY A 144 4.41 8.07 3.84
N ALA A 145 4.87 6.88 3.50
CA ALA A 145 5.73 6.62 2.36
C ALA A 145 4.94 6.47 1.04
N VAL A 146 4.19 7.51 0.69
CA VAL A 146 3.56 7.72 -0.61
C VAL A 146 4.27 8.85 -1.35
N ARG A 147 4.13 8.93 -2.67
CA ARG A 147 4.80 9.98 -3.44
C ARG A 147 4.23 11.35 -3.14
N HIS A 148 2.92 11.47 -3.11
CA HIS A 148 2.22 12.70 -2.77
C HIS A 148 1.21 12.44 -1.65
N PRO A 149 1.57 12.72 -0.39
CA PRO A 149 0.61 12.71 0.71
C PRO A 149 -0.53 13.69 0.41
N LEU A 150 -1.76 13.24 0.56
CA LEU A 150 -2.93 14.04 0.22
C LEU A 150 -4.09 13.77 1.17
N VAL A 151 -4.99 14.74 1.22
CA VAL A 151 -6.32 14.62 1.80
C VAL A 151 -7.30 14.58 0.64
N TYR A 152 -8.06 13.51 0.56
CA TYR A 152 -8.91 13.19 -0.58
C TYR A 152 -10.39 13.32 -0.21
N HIS A 153 -11.11 14.14 -0.97
CA HIS A 153 -12.54 14.33 -0.83
C HIS A 153 -13.24 13.65 -2.00
N GLU A 154 -14.08 12.67 -1.74
CA GLU A 154 -14.75 11.91 -2.81
C GLU A 154 -16.22 11.78 -2.55
N PHE A 155 -17.02 12.00 -3.60
CA PHE A 155 -18.49 11.91 -3.58
C PHE A 155 -19.02 10.48 -3.78
N ARG A 156 -18.15 9.51 -3.94
CA ARG A 156 -18.48 8.11 -4.20
C ARG A 156 -17.61 7.17 -3.39
N SER A 157 -18.08 5.94 -3.23
CA SER A 157 -17.24 4.90 -2.67
C SER A 157 -16.01 4.70 -3.55
N THR A 158 -14.84 4.74 -2.95
CA THR A 158 -13.55 4.58 -3.64
C THR A 158 -12.82 3.35 -3.09
N THR A 159 -11.84 2.84 -3.83
CA THR A 159 -11.05 1.69 -3.41
C THR A 159 -9.64 2.11 -3.00
N LEU A 160 -8.98 1.24 -2.21
CA LEU A 160 -7.61 1.48 -1.76
C LEU A 160 -6.65 1.75 -2.93
N LEU A 161 -6.76 1.00 -4.03
CA LEU A 161 -5.93 1.21 -5.22
C LEU A 161 -6.17 2.56 -5.89
N GLU A 162 -7.42 3.00 -5.95
CA GLU A 162 -7.78 4.30 -6.54
C GLU A 162 -7.20 5.46 -5.72
N VAL A 163 -7.30 5.38 -4.40
CA VAL A 163 -6.73 6.40 -3.50
C VAL A 163 -5.21 6.43 -3.58
N LEU A 164 -4.55 5.25 -3.65
CA LEU A 164 -3.11 5.18 -3.84
C LEU A 164 -2.67 5.71 -5.21
N ALA A 165 -3.46 5.46 -6.27
CA ALA A 165 -3.19 6.01 -7.60
C ALA A 165 -3.26 7.54 -7.60
N ASN A 166 -4.23 8.12 -6.90
CA ASN A 166 -4.35 9.58 -6.74
C ASN A 166 -3.18 10.19 -5.93
N ALA A 167 -2.53 9.39 -5.07
CA ALA A 167 -1.30 9.77 -4.38
C ALA A 167 -0.02 9.53 -5.22
N ASP A 168 -0.15 9.30 -6.53
CA ASP A 168 0.93 8.92 -7.47
C ASP A 168 1.66 7.62 -7.06
N GLY A 169 0.98 6.79 -6.27
CA GLY A 169 1.48 5.52 -5.79
C GLY A 169 2.34 5.63 -4.54
N ILE A 170 3.04 4.53 -4.26
CA ILE A 170 3.91 4.40 -3.10
C ILE A 170 5.33 4.88 -3.40
N SER A 171 6.03 5.38 -2.39
CA SER A 171 7.41 5.85 -2.47
C SER A 171 8.40 4.67 -2.55
N ASP A 172 9.63 4.95 -3.03
CA ASP A 172 10.71 3.96 -3.15
C ASP A 172 11.17 3.42 -1.80
N ASP A 173 10.97 4.19 -0.73
CA ASP A 173 11.28 3.84 0.64
C ASP A 173 10.10 3.24 1.41
N ALA A 174 9.02 2.88 0.73
CA ALA A 174 7.84 2.28 1.36
C ALA A 174 8.11 0.85 1.85
N GLY A 175 7.51 0.54 3.00
CA GLY A 175 7.46 -0.82 3.54
C GLY A 175 6.44 -1.70 2.84
N ASN A 176 6.37 -2.98 3.23
CA ASN A 176 5.47 -3.96 2.62
C ASN A 176 4.07 -3.99 3.26
N SER A 177 3.65 -2.95 3.96
CA SER A 177 2.34 -2.90 4.60
C SER A 177 1.66 -1.56 4.38
N ILE A 178 0.35 -1.61 4.21
CA ILE A 178 -0.54 -0.46 4.21
C ILE A 178 -1.45 -0.64 5.42
N ILE A 179 -1.53 0.36 6.25
CA ILE A 179 -2.33 0.36 7.47
C ILE A 179 -3.49 1.33 7.26
N ILE A 180 -4.71 0.82 7.34
CA ILE A 180 -5.92 1.64 7.27
C ILE A 180 -6.49 1.71 8.67
N THR A 181 -6.55 2.91 9.22
CA THR A 181 -7.16 3.19 10.50
C THR A 181 -8.52 3.82 10.24
N ARG A 182 -9.56 3.09 10.61
CA ARG A 182 -10.97 3.48 10.44
C ARG A 182 -11.55 3.84 11.79
N PRO A 183 -12.04 5.06 11.97
CA PRO A 183 -12.81 5.38 13.18
C PRO A 183 -14.08 4.53 13.16
N LYS A 184 -14.42 3.92 14.28
CA LYS A 184 -15.76 3.35 14.46
C LYS A 184 -16.70 4.53 14.70
N THR A 185 -17.19 5.10 13.63
CA THR A 185 -18.31 6.02 13.72
C THR A 185 -19.54 5.17 14.05
N SER A 186 -20.17 5.42 15.19
CA SER A 186 -21.51 4.91 15.40
C SER A 186 -22.34 5.43 14.24
N ALA A 187 -22.96 4.55 13.47
CA ALA A 187 -23.83 4.96 12.38
C ALA A 187 -24.92 5.83 13.00
N THR A 188 -24.77 7.15 12.88
CA THR A 188 -25.80 8.11 13.30
C THR A 188 -26.97 7.86 12.38
N GLU A 189 -28.08 7.40 12.93
CA GLU A 189 -29.30 7.22 12.15
C GLU A 189 -29.73 8.58 11.60
N CYS A 190 -30.26 8.60 10.37
CA CYS A 190 -30.69 9.82 9.71
C CYS A 190 -31.59 10.65 10.62
N GLY A 191 -31.10 11.80 11.05
CA GLY A 191 -31.89 12.79 11.78
C GLY A 191 -31.79 12.76 13.29
N GLU A 192 -30.99 11.94 13.88
CA GLU A 192 -30.56 12.16 15.26
C GLU A 192 -29.44 13.21 15.27
N ALA A 193 -29.79 14.38 15.77
CA ALA A 193 -28.80 15.37 16.13
C ALA A 193 -28.18 14.92 17.45
N ASP A 194 -27.25 13.99 17.38
CA ASP A 194 -26.45 13.69 18.56
C ASP A 194 -25.52 14.88 18.84
N PRO A 195 -25.39 15.27 20.12
CA PRO A 195 -24.29 16.11 20.52
C PRO A 195 -23.00 15.42 20.03
N PRO A 196 -21.92 16.16 19.71
CA PRO A 196 -20.71 15.59 19.17
C PRO A 196 -20.32 14.42 20.07
N ALA A 197 -20.57 13.21 19.60
CA ALA A 197 -20.22 12.00 20.33
C ALA A 197 -18.73 12.13 20.58
N GLU A 198 -18.34 12.25 21.85
CA GLU A 198 -16.97 12.02 22.23
C GLU A 198 -16.64 10.68 21.57
N SER A 199 -15.87 10.74 20.50
CA SER A 199 -15.48 9.59 19.72
C SER A 199 -14.92 8.59 20.72
N SER A 200 -15.73 7.59 21.08
CA SER A 200 -15.25 6.46 21.87
C SER A 200 -14.11 5.92 21.02
N GLY A 201 -12.88 6.11 21.45
CA GLY A 201 -11.67 5.97 20.65
C GLY A 201 -11.37 4.56 20.17
N GLU A 202 -12.42 3.79 19.86
CA GLU A 202 -12.31 2.51 19.18
C GLU A 202 -12.08 2.74 17.69
N THR A 203 -10.85 2.51 17.28
CA THR A 203 -10.46 2.49 15.87
C THR A 203 -10.29 1.05 15.41
N GLN A 204 -10.79 0.76 14.23
CA GLN A 204 -10.50 -0.50 13.57
C GLN A 204 -9.23 -0.31 12.72
N THR A 205 -8.24 -1.16 12.93
CA THR A 205 -7.02 -1.17 12.12
C THR A 205 -7.01 -2.36 11.18
N ILE A 206 -6.91 -2.09 9.89
CA ILE A 206 -6.81 -3.09 8.84
C ILE A 206 -5.41 -3.00 8.25
N THR A 207 -4.67 -4.11 8.19
CA THR A 207 -3.34 -4.14 7.60
C THR A 207 -3.35 -5.00 6.35
N ILE A 208 -2.93 -4.43 5.23
CA ILE A 208 -2.85 -5.09 3.93
C ILE A 208 -1.39 -5.08 3.49
N ARG A 209 -0.88 -6.21 2.97
CA ARG A 209 0.45 -6.25 2.37
C ARG A 209 0.40 -5.70 0.96
N VAL A 210 1.38 -4.85 0.63
CA VAL A 210 1.51 -4.30 -0.72
C VAL A 210 1.66 -5.40 -1.76
N SER A 211 2.42 -6.47 -1.44
CA SER A 211 2.58 -7.64 -2.29
C SER A 211 1.24 -8.34 -2.61
N ASP A 212 0.38 -8.51 -1.60
CA ASP A 212 -0.90 -9.18 -1.77
C ASP A 212 -1.86 -8.31 -2.61
N LEU A 213 -1.86 -7.00 -2.37
CA LEU A 213 -2.65 -6.05 -3.14
C LEU A 213 -2.28 -6.02 -4.63
N LEU A 214 -0.98 -6.13 -4.97
CA LEU A 214 -0.50 -5.92 -6.34
C LEU A 214 -0.25 -7.21 -7.12
N GLN A 215 0.11 -8.30 -6.46
CA GLN A 215 0.54 -9.54 -7.11
C GLN A 215 -0.56 -10.61 -7.17
N SER A 216 -1.41 -10.69 -6.14
CA SER A 216 -2.45 -11.72 -6.10
C SER A 216 -3.53 -11.52 -7.16
N GLY A 217 -3.80 -10.27 -7.54
CA GLY A 217 -4.95 -9.93 -8.41
C GLY A 217 -6.31 -10.23 -7.76
N ASP A 218 -6.32 -10.58 -6.48
CA ASP A 218 -7.54 -10.88 -5.74
C ASP A 218 -8.23 -9.58 -5.32
N PRO A 219 -9.47 -9.34 -5.77
CA PRO A 219 -10.26 -8.16 -5.40
C PRO A 219 -10.46 -8.01 -3.89
N ALA A 220 -10.32 -9.09 -3.12
CA ALA A 220 -10.49 -9.08 -1.67
C ALA A 220 -9.47 -8.18 -0.96
N PHE A 221 -8.30 -7.94 -1.54
CA PHE A 221 -7.29 -7.03 -0.99
C PHE A 221 -7.51 -5.57 -1.39
N ASN A 222 -8.27 -5.33 -2.47
CA ASN A 222 -8.64 -3.99 -2.88
C ASN A 222 -9.93 -3.54 -2.19
N ILE A 223 -9.84 -3.35 -0.88
CA ILE A 223 -10.99 -3.04 -0.04
C ILE A 223 -11.55 -1.64 -0.34
N PRO A 224 -12.85 -1.43 -0.12
CA PRO A 224 -13.45 -0.09 -0.17
C PRO A 224 -12.93 0.76 1.00
N VAL A 225 -12.61 2.00 0.70
CA VAL A 225 -12.19 3.04 1.62
C VAL A 225 -13.35 4.00 1.81
N TYR A 226 -13.57 4.44 3.03
CA TYR A 226 -14.67 5.32 3.40
C TYR A 226 -14.14 6.65 3.93
N GLY A 227 -15.00 7.63 3.97
CA GLY A 227 -14.69 8.89 4.61
C GLY A 227 -14.22 8.72 6.06
N GLY A 228 -13.29 9.54 6.50
CA GLY A 228 -12.65 9.43 7.82
C GLY A 228 -11.53 8.38 7.91
N ASP A 229 -11.33 7.51 6.91
CA ASP A 229 -10.23 6.56 6.91
C ASP A 229 -8.87 7.26 6.79
N VAL A 230 -7.91 6.82 7.60
CA VAL A 230 -6.52 7.24 7.50
C VAL A 230 -5.68 6.08 6.96
N ILE A 231 -5.17 6.26 5.75
CA ILE A 231 -4.32 5.30 5.05
C ILE A 231 -2.87 5.67 5.33
N THR A 232 -2.18 4.83 6.09
CA THR A 232 -0.78 5.03 6.43
C THR A 232 0.09 4.00 5.73
N VAL A 233 1.05 4.47 4.95
CA VAL A 233 2.08 3.62 4.35
C VAL A 233 3.37 3.82 5.15
N PRO A 234 3.77 2.89 6.03
CA PRO A 234 5.00 3.03 6.80
C PRO A 234 6.22 2.93 5.89
N ARG A 235 7.31 3.55 6.30
CA ARG A 235 8.59 3.39 5.60
C ARG A 235 9.17 2.00 5.80
N ALA A 236 9.92 1.53 4.82
CA ALA A 236 10.67 0.29 4.88
C ALA A 236 11.70 0.34 6.02
N GLY A 237 11.81 -0.74 6.75
CA GLY A 237 12.90 -0.90 7.69
C GLY A 237 14.26 -0.99 6.97
N ILE A 238 15.34 -0.71 7.69
CA ILE A 238 16.70 -0.82 7.18
C ILE A 238 17.41 -1.92 7.96
N VAL A 239 18.13 -2.79 7.24
CA VAL A 239 19.09 -3.74 7.81
C VAL A 239 20.50 -3.23 7.49
N TYR A 240 21.35 -3.24 8.46
CA TYR A 240 22.75 -2.81 8.29
C TYR A 240 23.66 -4.00 8.10
N VAL A 241 24.57 -3.92 7.15
CA VAL A 241 25.61 -4.92 6.92
C VAL A 241 26.95 -4.27 7.11
N ALA A 242 27.78 -4.86 7.98
CA ALA A 242 29.08 -4.32 8.33
C ALA A 242 30.17 -5.40 8.36
N GLY A 243 31.42 -4.97 8.23
CA GLY A 243 32.60 -5.84 8.31
C GLY A 243 33.07 -6.34 6.95
N ALA A 244 33.44 -7.62 6.86
CA ALA A 244 34.11 -8.22 5.71
C ALA A 244 33.13 -8.61 4.57
N VAL A 245 32.35 -7.63 4.08
CA VAL A 245 31.50 -7.71 2.89
C VAL A 245 32.03 -6.75 1.83
N VAL A 246 31.68 -6.96 0.55
CA VAL A 246 32.17 -6.12 -0.54
C VAL A 246 31.62 -4.71 -0.43
N THR A 247 30.31 -4.57 -0.16
CA THR A 247 29.65 -3.28 0.00
C THR A 247 28.96 -3.21 1.35
N PRO A 248 29.65 -2.73 2.41
CA PRO A 248 29.00 -2.49 3.70
C PRO A 248 28.07 -1.29 3.61
N GLY A 249 26.93 -1.34 4.32
CA GLY A 249 25.94 -0.25 4.28
C GLY A 249 24.59 -0.64 4.85
N GLY A 250 23.62 0.26 4.70
CA GLY A 250 22.21 0.04 5.02
C GLY A 250 21.44 -0.43 3.79
N TYR A 251 20.62 -1.46 3.98
CA TYR A 251 19.77 -2.04 2.92
C TYR A 251 18.31 -1.98 3.35
N THR A 252 17.47 -1.41 2.53
CA THR A 252 16.04 -1.27 2.81
C THR A 252 15.30 -2.58 2.62
N LEU A 253 14.35 -2.84 3.54
CA LEU A 253 13.41 -3.97 3.46
C LEU A 253 12.21 -3.56 2.61
N ASN A 254 12.39 -3.46 1.28
CA ASN A 254 11.36 -3.00 0.38
C ASN A 254 10.14 -3.95 0.36
N TYR A 255 9.02 -3.43 -0.16
CA TYR A 255 7.73 -4.12 -0.29
C TYR A 255 7.74 -5.37 -1.19
N ALA A 256 8.87 -5.79 -1.74
CA ALA A 256 9.00 -6.97 -2.61
C ALA A 256 8.54 -8.30 -1.98
N GLY A 257 7.87 -8.24 -0.83
CA GLY A 257 7.06 -9.34 -0.28
C GLY A 257 7.80 -10.46 0.42
N GLU A 258 9.08 -10.62 0.16
CA GLU A 258 9.87 -11.69 0.77
C GLU A 258 10.65 -11.22 1.99
N ALA A 259 10.62 -12.03 3.04
CA ALA A 259 11.50 -11.82 4.19
C ALA A 259 12.96 -11.76 3.73
N ILE A 260 13.68 -10.72 4.13
CA ILE A 260 15.12 -10.65 3.89
C ILE A 260 15.83 -11.56 4.88
N ASN A 261 16.56 -12.53 4.36
CA ASN A 261 17.38 -13.44 5.12
C ASN A 261 18.89 -13.13 4.94
N THR A 262 19.73 -13.80 5.71
CA THR A 262 21.17 -13.51 5.71
C THR A 262 21.82 -13.75 4.35
N MET A 263 21.35 -14.73 3.58
CA MET A 263 21.89 -14.97 2.23
C MET A 263 21.51 -13.87 1.25
N LYS A 264 20.26 -13.43 1.27
CA LYS A 264 19.77 -12.38 0.38
C LYS A 264 20.49 -11.06 0.65
N ILE A 265 20.69 -10.70 1.92
CA ILE A 265 21.38 -9.45 2.27
C ILE A 265 22.88 -9.51 1.90
N ILE A 266 23.53 -10.66 2.04
CA ILE A 266 24.93 -10.85 1.59
C ILE A 266 25.01 -10.72 0.06
N ALA A 267 24.04 -11.27 -0.68
CA ALA A 267 24.00 -11.11 -2.14
C ALA A 267 23.82 -9.64 -2.54
N LEU A 268 22.95 -8.89 -1.85
CA LEU A 268 22.78 -7.45 -2.04
C LEU A 268 24.06 -6.66 -1.70
N ALA A 269 24.82 -7.12 -0.71
CA ALA A 269 26.14 -6.57 -0.35
C ALA A 269 27.28 -7.03 -1.30
N HIS A 270 26.94 -7.62 -2.45
CA HIS A 270 27.87 -8.12 -3.47
C HIS A 270 28.81 -9.24 -2.96
N GLY A 271 28.43 -9.93 -1.89
CA GLY A 271 29.14 -11.08 -1.34
C GLY A 271 30.12 -10.74 -0.23
N LEU A 272 30.87 -11.77 0.17
CA LEU A 272 31.88 -11.68 1.20
C LEU A 272 33.27 -11.40 0.61
N VAL A 273 34.08 -10.61 1.29
CA VAL A 273 35.51 -10.48 0.92
C VAL A 273 36.27 -11.76 1.22
N GLY A 274 37.33 -12.04 0.47
CA GLY A 274 38.13 -13.28 0.63
C GLY A 274 38.70 -13.52 2.04
N THR A 275 38.84 -12.45 2.83
CA THR A 275 39.29 -12.51 4.23
C THR A 275 38.19 -12.69 5.25
N ALA A 276 36.93 -12.81 4.82
CA ALA A 276 35.76 -12.90 5.70
C ALA A 276 35.75 -14.22 6.50
N LYS A 277 35.43 -14.14 7.78
CA LYS A 277 35.14 -15.31 8.63
C LYS A 277 33.64 -15.64 8.59
N ALA A 278 33.21 -16.28 7.52
CA ALA A 278 31.81 -16.64 7.27
C ALA A 278 31.16 -17.52 8.38
N ASN A 279 31.99 -18.26 9.16
CA ASN A 279 31.47 -19.09 10.27
C ASN A 279 31.31 -18.32 11.61
N SER A 280 31.69 -17.07 11.65
CA SER A 280 31.68 -16.24 12.87
C SER A 280 30.89 -14.95 12.66
N ALA A 281 29.99 -14.92 11.69
CA ALA A 281 29.09 -13.78 11.50
C ALA A 281 28.08 -13.70 12.65
N VAL A 282 27.64 -12.49 12.94
CA VAL A 282 26.77 -12.19 14.08
C VAL A 282 25.69 -11.22 13.66
N ILE A 283 24.46 -11.49 14.06
CA ILE A 283 23.37 -10.53 13.98
C ILE A 283 23.22 -9.86 15.35
N LEU A 284 23.31 -8.55 15.38
CA LEU A 284 22.98 -7.74 16.54
C LEU A 284 21.55 -7.25 16.37
N ARG A 285 20.65 -7.76 17.21
CA ARG A 285 19.24 -7.42 17.22
C ARG A 285 18.87 -6.70 18.50
N ARG A 286 18.32 -5.51 18.38
CA ARG A 286 17.82 -4.77 19.53
C ARG A 286 16.39 -5.22 19.84
N ASP A 287 16.16 -5.63 21.06
CA ASP A 287 14.83 -5.94 21.56
C ASP A 287 14.07 -4.63 21.81
N PRO A 288 12.93 -4.39 21.14
CA PRO A 288 12.18 -3.14 21.29
C PRO A 288 11.59 -2.96 22.69
N ALA A 289 11.28 -4.05 23.41
CA ALA A 289 10.67 -3.97 24.72
C ALA A 289 11.68 -3.68 25.83
N THR A 290 12.86 -4.30 25.77
CA THR A 290 13.88 -4.18 26.83
C THR A 290 15.01 -3.20 26.49
N GLY A 291 15.12 -2.79 25.23
CA GLY A 291 16.21 -1.96 24.71
C GLY A 291 17.57 -2.69 24.66
N LYS A 292 17.65 -3.94 25.11
CA LYS A 292 18.87 -4.73 25.14
C LYS A 292 19.20 -5.29 23.76
N THR A 293 20.50 -5.36 23.45
CA THR A 293 20.98 -5.97 22.21
C THR A 293 21.20 -7.46 22.42
N LYS A 294 20.51 -8.28 21.63
CA LYS A 294 20.71 -9.73 21.57
C LYS A 294 21.68 -10.05 20.43
N GLN A 295 22.68 -10.87 20.72
CA GLN A 295 23.60 -11.38 19.73
C GLN A 295 23.13 -12.76 19.26
N ILE A 296 23.06 -12.96 17.92
CA ILE A 296 22.69 -14.21 17.27
C ILE A 296 23.84 -14.63 16.38
N ASP A 297 24.49 -15.76 16.70
CA ASP A 297 25.59 -16.29 15.91
C ASP A 297 25.09 -16.92 14.62
N VAL A 298 25.67 -16.54 13.49
CA VAL A 298 25.30 -17.01 12.16
C VAL A 298 26.48 -17.69 11.49
N LYS A 299 26.29 -18.95 11.10
CA LYS A 299 27.32 -19.75 10.39
C LYS A 299 27.05 -19.66 8.88
N LEU A 300 27.35 -18.49 8.27
CA LEU A 300 27.07 -18.21 6.86
C LEU A 300 27.57 -19.32 5.92
N LYS A 301 28.78 -19.88 6.16
CA LYS A 301 29.30 -20.98 5.35
C LYS A 301 28.41 -22.22 5.39
N LYS A 302 27.85 -22.58 6.56
CA LYS A 302 26.90 -23.69 6.65
C LYS A 302 25.59 -23.44 5.96
N ILE A 303 25.11 -22.18 5.98
CA ILE A 303 23.92 -21.76 5.26
C ILE A 303 24.16 -21.84 3.75
N MET A 304 25.30 -21.33 3.26
CA MET A 304 25.72 -21.44 1.86
C MET A 304 25.82 -22.90 1.38
N ASP A 305 26.35 -23.78 2.24
CA ASP A 305 26.48 -25.23 1.98
C ASP A 305 25.12 -25.97 2.19
N ARG A 306 24.00 -25.27 2.46
CA ARG A 306 22.67 -25.84 2.78
C ARG A 306 22.67 -26.80 3.99
N LYS A 307 23.62 -26.63 4.92
CA LYS A 307 23.76 -27.45 6.15
C LYS A 307 23.15 -26.78 7.38
N ALA A 308 22.63 -25.58 7.24
CA ALA A 308 21.92 -24.86 8.29
C ALA A 308 20.79 -24.03 7.67
N PRO A 309 19.69 -23.80 8.40
CA PRO A 309 18.64 -22.92 7.95
C PRO A 309 19.13 -21.47 7.87
N ASP A 310 18.61 -20.72 6.91
CA ASP A 310 18.90 -19.29 6.79
C ASP A 310 18.17 -18.49 7.88
N VAL A 311 18.76 -17.38 8.31
CA VAL A 311 18.21 -16.55 9.40
C VAL A 311 17.53 -15.32 8.81
N VAL A 312 16.28 -15.11 9.23
CA VAL A 312 15.50 -13.93 8.84
C VAL A 312 15.99 -12.70 9.61
N LEU A 313 16.18 -11.62 8.87
CA LEU A 313 16.55 -10.31 9.36
C LEU A 313 15.33 -9.41 9.52
N TYR A 314 15.32 -8.61 10.57
CA TYR A 314 14.28 -7.62 10.85
C TYR A 314 14.84 -6.20 10.75
N ALA A 315 13.96 -5.24 10.69
CA ALA A 315 14.36 -3.83 10.71
C ALA A 315 15.26 -3.50 11.89
N ASN A 316 16.31 -2.72 11.62
CA ASN A 316 17.36 -2.32 12.55
C ASN A 316 18.31 -3.46 13.02
N ASP A 317 18.24 -4.65 12.41
CA ASP A 317 19.28 -5.66 12.62
C ASP A 317 20.59 -5.20 11.99
N VAL A 318 21.70 -5.51 12.67
CA VAL A 318 23.05 -5.31 12.13
C VAL A 318 23.71 -6.66 11.92
N LEU A 319 23.92 -7.05 10.67
CA LEU A 319 24.70 -8.22 10.31
C LEU A 319 26.17 -7.83 10.25
N TYR A 320 26.96 -8.32 11.19
CA TYR A 320 28.40 -8.10 11.23
C TYR A 320 29.17 -9.35 10.80
N VAL A 321 30.02 -9.21 9.80
CA VAL A 321 30.91 -10.29 9.33
C VAL A 321 32.37 -9.94 9.70
N PRO A 322 33.00 -10.66 10.67
CA PRO A 322 34.35 -10.33 11.08
C PRO A 322 35.38 -10.70 10.03
N ASN A 323 36.48 -9.94 10.01
CA ASN A 323 37.66 -10.22 9.20
C ASN A 323 38.64 -11.14 9.96
N SER A 324 39.50 -11.83 9.24
CA SER A 324 40.48 -12.80 9.84
C SER A 324 41.47 -12.19 10.81
N GLY A 325 41.68 -10.86 10.82
CA GLY A 325 42.54 -10.15 11.78
C GLY A 325 41.87 -9.57 13.02
N ALA A 326 40.50 -9.56 13.10
CA ALA A 326 39.77 -8.71 14.05
C ALA A 326 39.25 -9.42 15.31
N LYS A 327 39.75 -10.59 15.70
CA LYS A 327 39.26 -11.31 16.90
C LYS A 327 39.32 -10.50 18.21
N LYS A 328 40.12 -9.43 18.28
CA LYS A 328 40.25 -8.59 19.49
C LYS A 328 39.31 -7.39 19.57
N ALA A 329 38.72 -6.96 18.46
CA ALA A 329 37.89 -5.73 18.44
C ALA A 329 36.44 -5.98 18.86
N LEU A 330 35.89 -7.19 18.65
CA LEU A 330 34.48 -7.49 18.87
C LEU A 330 34.07 -7.51 20.35
N TYR A 331 35.00 -7.92 21.25
CA TYR A 331 34.74 -7.94 22.69
C TYR A 331 34.66 -6.52 23.33
N LYS A 332 35.24 -5.51 22.66
CA LYS A 332 35.17 -4.11 23.13
C LYS A 332 34.00 -3.32 22.56
N ALA A 333 33.37 -3.77 21.47
CA ALA A 333 32.27 -3.06 20.85
C ALA A 333 30.89 -3.30 21.54
N GLY A 334 30.79 -4.37 22.32
CA GLY A 334 29.55 -4.66 23.09
C GLY A 334 29.22 -3.59 24.15
N ASP A 335 30.23 -2.95 24.71
CA ASP A 335 30.07 -1.89 25.72
C ASP A 335 29.94 -0.48 25.09
N ALA A 336 30.38 -0.32 23.84
CA ALA A 336 30.37 0.99 23.16
C ALA A 336 29.11 1.28 22.32
N ALA A 337 28.22 0.30 22.13
CA ALA A 337 27.01 0.45 21.30
C ALA A 337 25.88 1.27 21.97
N VAL A 338 26.11 1.79 23.17
CA VAL A 338 25.14 2.66 23.90
C VAL A 338 25.16 4.12 23.38
N GLY A 339 26.08 4.49 22.49
CA GLY A 339 26.36 5.89 22.14
C GLY A 339 26.18 6.28 20.67
N ILE A 340 25.59 5.48 19.78
CA ILE A 340 25.38 5.90 18.39
C ILE A 340 23.93 6.33 18.17
N THR A 341 23.54 7.36 18.86
CA THR A 341 22.58 8.33 18.40
C THR A 341 23.39 9.46 17.75
N SER A 342 23.22 9.64 16.42
CA SER A 342 23.66 10.84 15.69
C SER A 342 25.15 11.21 15.80
N GLY A 343 25.99 10.73 14.89
CA GLY A 343 27.36 11.20 14.84
C GLY A 343 28.13 10.69 13.64
N LEU A 344 28.16 11.51 12.63
CA LEU A 344 29.10 11.48 11.52
C LEU A 344 30.54 11.38 12.08
N ILE A 345 31.18 10.23 11.95
CA ILE A 345 32.63 10.16 12.20
C ILE A 345 33.35 10.67 10.96
N ILE A 346 33.67 11.94 10.97
CA ILE A 346 34.66 12.54 10.06
C ILE A 346 36.02 12.02 10.52
N LEU A 347 36.57 11.05 9.80
CA LEU A 347 37.99 10.75 9.89
C LEU A 347 38.77 11.90 9.25
N ARG A 348 39.21 12.84 10.08
CA ARG A 348 40.22 13.83 9.71
C ARG A 348 41.57 13.10 9.71
N GLY A 349 42.12 12.87 8.54
CA GLY A 349 43.51 12.45 8.39
C GLY A 349 44.42 13.50 9.00
N ALA A 350 45.28 13.09 9.89
CA ALA A 350 46.45 13.86 10.29
C ALA A 350 47.61 13.52 9.37
N GLN A 351 48.29 14.55 8.95
CA GLN A 351 49.56 14.60 8.23
C GLN A 351 50.64 13.75 8.87
#